data_d33f6f82a86e97a7527bcdeb866ce780
#
_entry.id   d33f6f82a86e97a7527bcdeb866ce780
#
_cell.length_a   1.000
_cell.length_b   1.000
_cell.length_c   1.000
_cell.angle_alpha   90.00
_cell.angle_beta   90.00
_cell.angle_gamma   90.00
#
_symmetry.space_group_name_H-M   'P 1'
#
loop_
_entity.id
_entity.type
_entity.pdbx_description
1 polymer ?
#
loop_
_entity_poly.entity_id
_entity_poly.type
_entity_poly.pdbx_seq_one_letter_code
_entity_poly.pdbx_strand_id
1 'polypeptide(L)'
;VTEIAFHFNAPDKLGYVCRFARKALRHGARIVVLGDGAALSRLSPRLWSVSATDFLAHACESDGARMLAASPVILAEHLQDLPHYDVLVNLTPQVPSGFERFARVVEIVSSGDEMDRQDARARWRDYAARGFSIVRHDLNLKG
;
A
#
# COMPACT_ATOMS: atom_id res chain seq x y z
N VAL A 1 5.95 12.64 -12.16
CA VAL A 1 6.98 11.70 -11.69
C VAL A 1 6.49 11.03 -10.41
N THR A 2 6.64 9.72 -10.33
CA THR A 2 6.19 8.94 -9.17
C THR A 2 7.09 9.20 -7.96
N GLU A 3 6.51 9.53 -6.82
CA GLU A 3 7.23 9.66 -5.55
C GLU A 3 7.21 8.31 -4.83
N ILE A 4 8.37 7.88 -4.33
CA ILE A 4 8.49 6.65 -3.57
C ILE A 4 8.68 7.01 -2.09
N ALA A 5 7.87 6.43 -1.21
CA ALA A 5 7.96 6.66 0.23
C ALA A 5 8.09 5.32 0.96
N PHE A 6 9.11 5.19 1.80
CA PHE A 6 9.29 4.03 2.68
C PHE A 6 8.90 4.40 4.10
N HIS A 7 7.87 3.75 4.62
CA HIS A 7 7.45 3.86 6.01
C HIS A 7 7.96 2.62 6.74
N PHE A 8 9.00 2.78 7.54
CA PHE A 8 9.68 1.64 8.14
C PHE A 8 9.55 1.64 9.66
N ASN A 9 9.88 0.48 10.28
CA ASN A 9 9.69 0.21 11.70
C ASN A 9 8.21 0.12 12.09
N ALA A 10 7.39 -0.47 11.23
CA ALA A 10 5.99 -0.71 11.54
C ALA A 10 5.87 -1.94 12.45
N PRO A 11 5.38 -1.80 13.68
CA PRO A 11 5.22 -2.95 14.57
C PRO A 11 4.08 -3.86 14.16
N ASP A 12 3.07 -3.32 13.48
CA ASP A 12 1.95 -4.06 12.91
C ASP A 12 1.72 -3.57 11.49
N LYS A 13 2.31 -4.25 10.53
CA LYS A 13 2.32 -3.81 9.14
C LYS A 13 0.91 -3.63 8.57
N LEU A 14 0.05 -4.64 8.70
CA LEU A 14 -1.30 -4.58 8.16
C LEU A 14 -2.15 -3.54 8.89
N GLY A 15 -1.97 -3.39 10.19
CA GLY A 15 -2.65 -2.35 10.94
C GLY A 15 -2.24 -0.96 10.47
N TYR A 16 -0.96 -0.80 10.17
CA TYR A 16 -0.46 0.46 9.63
C TYR A 16 -1.08 0.77 8.25
N VAL A 17 -1.20 -0.24 7.39
CA VAL A 17 -1.86 -0.08 6.08
C VAL A 17 -3.28 0.46 6.27
N CYS A 18 -4.02 -0.09 7.22
CA CYS A 18 -5.39 0.36 7.50
C CYS A 18 -5.43 1.81 7.95
N ARG A 19 -4.53 2.20 8.86
CA ARG A 19 -4.47 3.60 9.35
C ARG A 19 -4.02 4.55 8.25
N PHE A 20 -3.06 4.13 7.44
CA PHE A 20 -2.60 4.92 6.31
C PHE A 20 -3.73 5.16 5.30
N ALA A 21 -4.46 4.10 4.95
CA ALA A 21 -5.56 4.19 4.01
C ALA A 21 -6.64 5.17 4.50
N ARG A 22 -7.00 5.07 5.77
CA ARG A 22 -7.98 5.97 6.37
C ARG A 22 -7.54 7.43 6.30
N LYS A 23 -6.29 7.69 6.64
CA LYS A 23 -5.73 9.05 6.59
C LYS A 23 -5.70 9.59 5.16
N ALA A 24 -5.25 8.76 4.22
CA ALA A 24 -5.17 9.18 2.82
C ALA A 24 -6.55 9.51 2.24
N LEU A 25 -7.56 8.70 2.56
CA LEU A 25 -8.93 8.98 2.12
C LEU A 25 -9.46 10.29 2.67
N ARG A 26 -9.12 10.63 3.91
CA ARG A 26 -9.50 11.92 4.50
C ARG A 26 -8.91 13.10 3.73
N HIS A 27 -7.78 12.90 3.07
CA HIS A 27 -7.13 13.93 2.25
C HIS A 27 -7.51 13.82 0.78
N GLY A 28 -8.51 13.00 0.44
CA GLY A 28 -9.04 12.90 -0.91
C GLY A 28 -8.26 11.97 -1.84
N ALA A 29 -7.27 11.25 -1.34
CA ALA A 29 -6.52 10.31 -2.16
C ALA A 29 -7.25 8.97 -2.24
N ARG A 30 -7.11 8.30 -3.38
CA ARG A 30 -7.63 6.95 -3.60
C ARG A 30 -6.46 5.98 -3.63
N ILE A 31 -6.68 4.75 -3.14
CA ILE A 31 -5.60 3.82 -2.83
C ILE A 31 -5.82 2.48 -3.53
N VAL A 32 -4.73 1.96 -4.09
CA VAL A 32 -4.65 0.57 -4.53
C VAL A 32 -3.65 -0.14 -3.63
N VAL A 33 -4.04 -1.25 -3.04
CA VAL A 33 -3.15 -2.10 -2.25
C VAL A 33 -2.83 -3.33 -3.08
N LEU A 34 -1.56 -3.51 -3.42
CA LEU A 34 -1.08 -4.65 -4.19
C LEU A 34 -0.51 -5.70 -3.25
N GLY A 35 -0.97 -6.93 -3.38
CA GLY A 35 -0.47 -8.04 -2.59
C GLY A 35 -0.90 -9.37 -3.17
N ASP A 36 -0.34 -10.47 -2.68
CA ASP A 36 -0.83 -11.79 -3.05
C ASP A 36 -2.16 -12.08 -2.35
N GLY A 37 -2.83 -13.15 -2.78
CA GLY A 37 -4.14 -13.51 -2.24
C GLY A 37 -4.13 -13.72 -0.72
N ALA A 38 -3.07 -14.29 -0.18
CA ALA A 38 -2.95 -14.51 1.26
C ALA A 38 -2.87 -13.21 2.04
N ALA A 39 -2.05 -12.26 1.57
CA ALA A 39 -1.90 -10.96 2.21
C ALA A 39 -3.21 -10.17 2.16
N LEU A 40 -3.87 -10.17 0.99
CA LEU A 40 -5.12 -9.45 0.82
C LEU A 40 -6.26 -10.06 1.64
N SER A 41 -6.28 -11.37 1.78
CA SER A 41 -7.27 -12.07 2.61
C SER A 41 -7.12 -11.73 4.08
N ARG A 42 -5.90 -11.47 4.55
CA ARG A 42 -5.66 -11.02 5.93
C ARG A 42 -5.99 -9.56 6.12
N LEU A 43 -5.78 -8.75 5.10
CA LEU A 43 -6.00 -7.30 5.17
C LEU A 43 -7.49 -6.93 5.14
N SER A 44 -8.27 -7.59 4.29
CA SER A 44 -9.67 -7.20 4.04
C SER A 44 -10.52 -7.13 5.31
N PRO A 45 -10.53 -8.15 6.20
CA PRO A 45 -11.29 -8.03 7.43
C PRO A 45 -10.85 -6.88 8.32
N ARG A 46 -9.55 -6.58 8.31
CA ARG A 46 -8.99 -5.48 9.12
C ARG A 46 -9.44 -4.12 8.61
N LEU A 47 -9.60 -3.96 7.31
CA LEU A 47 -10.14 -2.71 6.75
C LEU A 47 -11.58 -2.48 7.19
N TRP A 48 -12.39 -3.55 7.31
CA TRP A 48 -13.75 -3.45 7.81
C TRP A 48 -13.80 -3.12 9.30
N SER A 49 -12.72 -3.34 10.04
CA SER A 49 -12.67 -3.23 11.50
C SER A 49 -11.68 -2.18 11.99
N VAL A 50 -11.46 -1.10 11.23
CA VAL A 50 -10.46 -0.07 11.59
C VAL A 50 -10.78 0.56 12.94
N SER A 51 -12.06 0.79 13.22
CA SER A 51 -12.51 1.25 14.54
C SER A 51 -13.95 0.83 14.77
N ALA A 52 -14.44 1.05 15.99
CA ALA A 52 -15.80 0.68 16.36
C ALA A 52 -16.88 1.36 15.52
N THR A 53 -16.60 2.58 15.06
CA THR A 53 -17.57 3.39 14.31
C THR A 53 -17.15 3.69 12.89
N ASP A 54 -15.95 3.25 12.50
CA ASP A 54 -15.31 3.62 11.24
C ASP A 54 -14.81 2.35 10.56
N PHE A 55 -15.26 2.09 9.37
CA PHE A 55 -14.73 1.00 8.56
C PHE A 55 -14.45 1.53 7.15
N LEU A 56 -13.50 0.91 6.45
CA LEU A 56 -13.11 1.33 5.12
C LEU A 56 -13.75 0.43 4.08
N ALA A 57 -14.70 0.99 3.35
CA ALA A 57 -15.30 0.30 2.23
C ALA A 57 -14.22 0.10 1.15
N HIS A 58 -14.11 -1.11 0.65
CA HIS A 58 -13.10 -1.45 -0.35
C HIS A 58 -13.64 -2.50 -1.32
N ALA A 59 -12.94 -2.66 -2.43
CA ALA A 59 -13.25 -3.66 -3.43
C ALA A 59 -12.01 -4.45 -3.81
N CYS A 60 -12.20 -5.68 -4.27
CA CYS A 60 -11.15 -6.51 -4.83
C CYS A 60 -11.25 -6.47 -6.35
N GLU A 61 -10.13 -6.69 -7.05
CA GLU A 61 -10.12 -6.60 -8.52
C GLU A 61 -11.11 -7.55 -9.19
N SER A 62 -11.52 -8.62 -8.51
CA SER A 62 -12.52 -9.57 -9.01
C SER A 62 -13.96 -9.10 -8.86
N ASP A 63 -14.21 -7.95 -8.23
CA ASP A 63 -15.58 -7.48 -7.93
C ASP A 63 -16.29 -6.83 -9.12
N GLY A 64 -15.62 -6.68 -10.24
CA GLY A 64 -16.19 -6.10 -11.44
C GLY A 64 -15.95 -4.61 -11.59
N ALA A 65 -15.99 -4.12 -12.83
CA ALA A 65 -15.56 -2.77 -13.16
C ALA A 65 -16.37 -1.67 -12.47
N ARG A 66 -17.68 -1.85 -12.32
CA ARG A 66 -18.53 -0.86 -11.66
C ARG A 66 -18.18 -0.70 -10.19
N MET A 67 -17.97 -1.82 -9.50
CA MET A 67 -17.60 -1.79 -8.09
C MET A 67 -16.22 -1.19 -7.89
N LEU A 68 -15.27 -1.54 -8.75
CA LEU A 68 -13.91 -0.96 -8.71
C LEU A 68 -13.95 0.54 -8.92
N ALA A 69 -14.72 1.02 -9.90
CA ALA A 69 -14.80 2.45 -10.19
C ALA A 69 -15.40 3.25 -9.04
N ALA A 70 -16.30 2.63 -8.27
CA ALA A 70 -16.96 3.29 -7.14
C ALA A 70 -16.14 3.25 -5.84
N SER A 71 -15.07 2.45 -5.79
CA SER A 71 -14.35 2.17 -4.54
C SER A 71 -13.08 3.00 -4.44
N PRO A 72 -12.91 3.78 -3.35
CA PRO A 72 -11.66 4.54 -3.15
C PRO A 72 -10.49 3.66 -2.70
N VAL A 73 -10.75 2.46 -2.20
CA VAL A 73 -9.72 1.48 -1.83
C VAL A 73 -9.93 0.22 -2.63
N ILE A 74 -8.90 -0.21 -3.35
CA ILE A 74 -8.93 -1.42 -4.16
C ILE A 74 -7.81 -2.35 -3.70
N LEU A 75 -8.16 -3.62 -3.49
CA LEU A 75 -7.20 -4.68 -3.20
C LEU A 75 -6.95 -5.46 -4.49
N ALA A 76 -5.72 -5.48 -4.95
CA ALA A 76 -5.39 -6.05 -6.26
C ALA A 76 -4.16 -6.95 -6.19
N GLU A 77 -4.15 -7.99 -7.01
CA GLU A 77 -2.97 -8.81 -7.24
C GLU A 77 -2.19 -8.35 -8.47
N HIS A 78 -2.80 -7.52 -9.31
CA HIS A 78 -2.22 -6.99 -10.55
C HIS A 78 -2.57 -5.52 -10.71
N LEU A 79 -1.71 -4.77 -11.39
CA LEU A 79 -1.89 -3.33 -11.59
C LEU A 79 -2.47 -2.96 -12.95
N GLN A 80 -3.19 -3.85 -13.59
CA GLN A 80 -3.77 -3.60 -14.91
C GLN A 80 -5.23 -3.17 -14.79
N ASP A 81 -5.65 -2.24 -15.67
CA ASP A 81 -7.05 -1.84 -15.84
C ASP A 81 -7.70 -1.35 -14.53
N LEU A 82 -6.96 -0.54 -13.76
CA LEU A 82 -7.47 0.05 -12.54
C LEU A 82 -8.15 1.39 -12.82
N PRO A 83 -9.17 1.76 -12.02
CA PRO A 83 -9.90 3.02 -12.23
C PRO A 83 -9.18 4.26 -11.69
N HIS A 84 -8.16 4.12 -10.84
CA HIS A 84 -7.41 5.25 -10.30
C HIS A 84 -5.97 4.87 -10.01
N TYR A 85 -5.11 5.89 -9.99
CA TYR A 85 -3.67 5.72 -9.85
C TYR A 85 -3.07 6.79 -8.94
N ASP A 86 -3.76 7.14 -7.84
CA ASP A 86 -3.26 8.14 -6.90
C ASP A 86 -2.13 7.58 -6.05
N VAL A 87 -2.42 6.57 -5.23
CA VAL A 87 -1.47 5.98 -4.29
C VAL A 87 -1.48 4.47 -4.41
N LEU A 88 -0.30 3.89 -4.54
CA LEU A 88 -0.10 2.45 -4.50
C LEU A 88 0.57 2.08 -3.18
N VAL A 89 -0.02 1.15 -2.44
CA VAL A 89 0.62 0.51 -1.28
C VAL A 89 1.07 -0.88 -1.71
N ASN A 90 2.37 -1.11 -1.68
CA ASN A 90 2.95 -2.37 -2.13
C ASN A 90 3.19 -3.32 -0.97
N LEU A 91 2.51 -4.46 -0.98
CA LEU A 91 2.70 -5.52 0.01
C LEU A 91 3.44 -6.73 -0.57
N THR A 92 3.98 -6.60 -1.79
CA THR A 92 4.74 -7.68 -2.43
C THR A 92 6.23 -7.56 -2.10
N PRO A 93 7.01 -8.64 -2.24
CA PRO A 93 8.44 -8.57 -1.94
C PRO A 93 9.28 -7.86 -3.00
N GLN A 94 8.72 -7.56 -4.16
CA GLN A 94 9.45 -6.98 -5.29
C GLN A 94 8.88 -5.63 -5.69
N VAL A 95 9.67 -4.87 -6.46
CA VAL A 95 9.17 -3.63 -7.08
C VAL A 95 8.10 -4.01 -8.10
N PRO A 96 6.87 -3.48 -7.97
CA PRO A 96 5.78 -3.90 -8.86
C PRO A 96 5.95 -3.35 -10.28
N SER A 97 5.67 -4.19 -11.25
CA SER A 97 5.60 -3.74 -12.65
C SER A 97 4.39 -2.81 -12.81
N GLY A 98 4.63 -1.64 -13.41
CA GLY A 98 3.56 -0.66 -13.63
C GLY A 98 3.38 0.36 -12.51
N PHE A 99 4.25 0.35 -11.49
CA PHE A 99 4.16 1.31 -10.39
C PHE A 99 4.27 2.76 -10.85
N GLU A 100 4.92 3.00 -11.99
CA GLU A 100 5.17 4.35 -12.51
C GLU A 100 3.90 5.10 -12.92
N ARG A 101 2.79 4.39 -13.04
CA ARG A 101 1.49 5.01 -13.34
C ARG A 101 0.92 5.76 -12.13
N PHE A 102 1.40 5.47 -10.93
CA PHE A 102 0.88 6.07 -9.71
C PHE A 102 1.62 7.36 -9.38
N ALA A 103 0.91 8.31 -8.78
CA ALA A 103 1.53 9.55 -8.31
C ALA A 103 2.47 9.27 -7.14
N ARG A 104 2.12 8.30 -6.29
CA ARG A 104 2.92 7.91 -5.12
C ARG A 104 2.87 6.41 -4.92
N VAL A 105 4.01 5.85 -4.55
CA VAL A 105 4.13 4.45 -4.11
C VAL A 105 4.57 4.46 -2.64
N VAL A 106 3.85 3.73 -1.80
CA VAL A 106 4.15 3.61 -0.38
C VAL A 106 4.60 2.17 -0.11
N GLU A 107 5.82 2.06 0.44
CA GLU A 107 6.40 0.80 0.89
C GLU A 107 6.34 0.78 2.41
N ILE A 108 5.76 -0.27 2.99
CA ILE A 108 5.65 -0.38 4.44
C ILE A 108 6.51 -1.55 4.90
N VAL A 109 7.40 -1.27 5.86
CA VAL A 109 8.41 -2.24 6.31
C VAL A 109 8.17 -2.57 7.78
N SER A 110 8.06 -3.86 8.07
CA SER A 110 7.88 -4.37 9.43
C SER A 110 9.11 -4.15 10.29
N SER A 111 8.92 -3.83 11.56
CA SER A 111 10.03 -3.68 12.50
C SER A 111 10.56 -5.03 13.00
N GLY A 112 9.71 -6.05 13.06
CA GLY A 112 10.03 -7.32 13.66
C GLY A 112 10.29 -8.48 12.70
N ASP A 113 10.22 -8.25 11.41
CA ASP A 113 10.37 -9.29 10.39
C ASP A 113 11.64 -9.02 9.57
N GLU A 114 12.70 -9.78 9.83
CA GLU A 114 13.98 -9.56 9.15
C GLU A 114 13.90 -9.86 7.65
N MET A 115 13.12 -10.85 7.23
CA MET A 115 12.94 -11.15 5.82
C MET A 115 12.29 -9.96 5.08
N ASP A 116 11.25 -9.39 5.68
CA ASP A 116 10.58 -8.22 5.13
C ASP A 116 11.54 -7.04 5.02
N ARG A 117 12.40 -6.86 6.03
CA ARG A 117 13.40 -5.79 6.03
C ARG A 117 14.45 -5.98 4.92
N GLN A 118 14.90 -7.22 4.72
CA GLN A 118 15.86 -7.53 3.64
C GLN A 118 15.23 -7.30 2.27
N ASP A 119 14.02 -7.73 2.07
CA ASP A 119 13.29 -7.52 0.82
C ASP A 119 13.11 -6.02 0.56
N ALA A 120 12.82 -5.25 1.62
CA ALA A 120 12.67 -3.81 1.51
C ALA A 120 13.96 -3.11 1.09
N ARG A 121 15.12 -3.56 1.60
CA ARG A 121 16.41 -3.01 1.18
C ARG A 121 16.68 -3.26 -0.30
N ALA A 122 16.29 -4.44 -0.80
CA ALA A 122 16.42 -4.76 -2.21
C ALA A 122 15.52 -3.85 -3.07
N ARG A 123 14.28 -3.63 -2.63
CA ARG A 123 13.39 -2.72 -3.35
C ARG A 123 13.91 -1.29 -3.33
N TRP A 124 14.42 -0.85 -2.20
CA TRP A 124 15.03 0.49 -2.08
C TRP A 124 16.13 0.69 -3.13
N ARG A 125 17.06 -0.28 -3.19
CA ARG A 125 18.16 -0.22 -4.17
C ARG A 125 17.64 -0.21 -5.60
N ASP A 126 16.58 -0.97 -5.88
CA ASP A 126 16.00 -1.03 -7.21
C ASP A 126 15.40 0.33 -7.61
N TYR A 127 14.59 0.94 -6.73
CA TYR A 127 14.02 2.27 -7.00
C TYR A 127 15.12 3.31 -7.18
N ALA A 128 16.15 3.28 -6.33
CA ALA A 128 17.25 4.23 -6.41
C ALA A 128 18.03 4.07 -7.71
N ALA A 129 18.27 2.83 -8.13
CA ALA A 129 18.98 2.54 -9.38
C ALA A 129 18.19 3.01 -10.61
N ARG A 130 16.88 3.05 -10.51
CA ARG A 130 16.00 3.56 -11.58
C ARG A 130 15.89 5.08 -11.58
N GLY A 131 16.49 5.76 -10.61
CA GLY A 131 16.50 7.22 -10.54
C GLY A 131 15.31 7.86 -9.80
N PHE A 132 14.54 7.10 -9.06
CA PHE A 132 13.41 7.64 -8.32
C PHE A 132 13.86 8.27 -7.01
N SER A 133 13.22 9.39 -6.64
CA SER A 133 13.42 10.01 -5.34
C SER A 133 12.71 9.20 -4.27
N ILE A 134 13.38 8.96 -3.16
CA ILE A 134 12.83 8.16 -2.06
C ILE A 134 12.75 8.99 -0.80
N VAL A 135 11.56 9.03 -0.19
CA VAL A 135 11.31 9.70 1.07
C VAL A 135 11.25 8.63 2.17
N ARG A 136 11.86 8.91 3.31
CA ARG A 136 11.91 7.98 4.45
C ARG A 136 11.03 8.49 5.58
N HIS A 137 10.22 7.59 6.13
CA HIS A 137 9.41 7.84 7.32
C HIS A 137 9.72 6.77 8.36
N ASP A 138 10.41 7.14 9.43
CA ASP A 138 10.74 6.23 10.53
C ASP A 138 9.63 6.32 11.56
N LEU A 139 8.84 5.25 11.68
CA LEU A 139 7.68 5.24 12.57
C LEU A 139 8.07 5.23 14.05
N ASN A 140 9.28 4.80 14.38
CA ASN A 140 9.78 4.88 15.77
C ASN A 140 9.96 6.32 16.23
N LEU A 141 10.28 7.23 15.31
CA LEU A 141 10.50 8.64 15.66
C LEU A 141 9.20 9.41 15.93
N LYS A 142 8.07 8.82 15.61
CA LYS A 142 6.77 9.47 15.80
C LYS A 142 6.13 9.11 17.15
N GLY A 143 6.82 8.32 17.92
CA GLY A 143 6.46 7.96 19.26
C GLY A 143 5.14 7.27 19.43
#